data_7b7e34ca1a733de582cc6ac5b9f77b64
#
_entry.id   7b7e34ca1a733de582cc6ac5b9f77b64
#
_cell.length_a   1.000
_cell.length_b   1.000
_cell.length_c   1.000
_cell.angle_alpha   90.00
_cell.angle_beta   90.00
_cell.angle_gamma   90.00
#
_symmetry.space_group_name_H-M   'P 1'
#
loop_
_entity.id
_entity.type
_entity.pdbx_description
1 polymer ?
#
loop_
_entity_poly.entity_id
_entity_poly.type
_entity_poly.pdbx_seq_one_letter_code
_entity_poly.pdbx_strand_id
1 'polypeptide(L)'
;PRGRSYMHVNMAKAGNYVLLQGVDSTIAKTATIVSNVTTDTSIFAPLKFPGEAVVKLAIEPLNPAELPKMVEGLRRISKAYPISSTKVEESGEHVVMGTGELYMDCLMHDLRHVYSDVEVKIADPIVAFRETVIETSSLKCFAETANKRNKLTMIAEPMDEGLAEQLELGKIKLLDWDEKKTSRFF
;
A
#
# COMPACT_ATOMS: atom_id res chain seq x y z
N PRO A 1 -20.78 8.79 17.95
CA PRO A 1 -20.20 10.03 18.45
C PRO A 1 -21.26 11.11 18.55
N ARG A 2 -21.13 12.00 19.53
CA ARG A 2 -21.98 13.17 19.73
C ARG A 2 -21.07 14.39 19.94
N GLY A 3 -20.75 15.08 18.85
CA GLY A 3 -19.73 16.10 18.88
C GLY A 3 -18.37 15.53 19.32
N ARG A 4 -17.79 16.06 20.41
CA ARG A 4 -16.50 15.60 20.98
C ARG A 4 -16.65 14.41 21.95
N SER A 5 -17.87 13.96 22.23
CA SER A 5 -18.12 12.88 23.18
C SER A 5 -18.60 11.61 22.50
N TYR A 6 -18.31 10.48 23.10
CA TYR A 6 -18.81 9.18 22.70
C TYR A 6 -19.88 8.71 23.68
N MET A 7 -20.95 8.20 23.14
CA MET A 7 -22.04 7.65 23.93
C MET A 7 -22.29 6.21 23.49
N HIS A 8 -22.35 5.30 24.45
CA HIS A 8 -22.72 3.93 24.18
C HIS A 8 -24.19 3.84 23.80
N VAL A 9 -24.47 3.13 22.73
CA VAL A 9 -25.84 2.89 22.25
C VAL A 9 -26.02 1.40 22.00
N ASN A 10 -27.18 0.89 22.37
CA ASN A 10 -27.53 -0.53 22.20
C ASN A 10 -28.06 -0.81 20.80
N MET A 11 -28.51 0.22 20.07
CA MET A 11 -29.12 0.09 18.77
C MET A 11 -28.81 1.34 17.94
N ALA A 12 -28.42 1.13 16.69
CA ALA A 12 -28.30 2.18 15.67
C ALA A 12 -29.24 1.87 14.51
N LYS A 13 -30.00 2.86 14.08
CA LYS A 13 -30.88 2.74 12.90
C LYS A 13 -30.07 2.82 11.61
N ALA A 14 -30.60 2.24 10.53
CA ALA A 14 -30.02 2.36 9.21
C ALA A 14 -29.82 3.83 8.80
N GLY A 15 -28.71 4.11 8.12
CA GLY A 15 -28.32 5.46 7.71
C GLY A 15 -27.52 6.27 8.75
N ASN A 16 -27.29 5.73 9.94
CA ASN A 16 -26.47 6.38 10.96
C ASN A 16 -25.02 5.94 10.91
N TYR A 17 -24.11 6.88 11.19
CA TYR A 17 -22.69 6.58 11.41
C TYR A 17 -22.48 6.15 12.87
N VAL A 18 -21.79 5.04 13.03
CA VAL A 18 -21.46 4.48 14.34
C VAL A 18 -19.98 4.12 14.42
N LEU A 19 -19.44 4.13 15.63
CA LEU A 19 -18.11 3.60 15.92
C LEU A 19 -18.26 2.22 16.55
N LEU A 20 -17.55 1.25 16.02
CA LEU A 20 -17.48 -0.11 16.56
C LEU A 20 -16.14 -0.27 17.26
N GLN A 21 -16.15 -0.77 18.47
CA GLN A 21 -14.95 -1.04 19.25
C GLN A 21 -14.68 -2.54 19.33
N GLY A 22 -13.40 -2.93 19.31
CA GLY A 22 -12.99 -4.32 19.54
C GLY A 22 -12.99 -5.21 18.29
N VAL A 23 -13.21 -4.66 17.08
CA VAL A 23 -13.24 -5.41 15.82
C VAL A 23 -12.00 -5.16 14.95
N ASP A 24 -11.11 -4.29 15.38
CA ASP A 24 -9.97 -3.81 14.59
C ASP A 24 -8.91 -4.88 14.33
N SER A 25 -8.77 -5.88 15.18
CA SER A 25 -7.77 -6.94 15.06
C SER A 25 -7.94 -7.79 13.81
N THR A 26 -9.17 -7.96 13.34
CA THR A 26 -9.51 -8.76 12.15
C THR A 26 -9.54 -7.96 10.86
N ILE A 27 -9.46 -6.62 10.95
CA ILE A 27 -9.53 -5.71 9.81
C ILE A 27 -8.11 -5.33 9.39
N ALA A 28 -7.76 -5.57 8.13
CA ALA A 28 -6.47 -5.13 7.59
C ALA A 28 -6.47 -3.63 7.24
N LYS A 29 -7.47 -3.16 6.50
CA LYS A 29 -7.59 -1.74 6.10
C LYS A 29 -9.05 -1.30 6.03
N THR A 30 -9.88 -2.00 5.28
CA THR A 30 -11.33 -1.78 5.15
C THR A 30 -12.06 -3.11 5.32
N ALA A 31 -13.32 -3.05 5.73
CA ALA A 31 -14.14 -4.25 5.88
C ALA A 31 -15.61 -3.96 5.56
N THR A 32 -16.33 -4.97 5.15
CA THR A 32 -17.77 -4.96 4.99
C THR A 32 -18.41 -5.81 6.08
N ILE A 33 -19.35 -5.24 6.81
CA ILE A 33 -20.06 -5.94 7.89
C ILE A 33 -21.38 -6.44 7.32
N VAL A 34 -21.65 -7.72 7.49
CA VAL A 34 -22.87 -8.39 7.03
C VAL A 34 -23.53 -9.13 8.17
N SER A 35 -24.86 -9.25 8.13
CA SER A 35 -25.61 -9.93 9.18
C SER A 35 -25.48 -11.45 9.15
N ASN A 36 -25.39 -12.02 7.95
CA ASN A 36 -25.21 -13.45 7.71
C ASN A 36 -24.21 -13.67 6.59
N VAL A 37 -23.35 -14.68 6.76
CA VAL A 37 -22.44 -15.13 5.69
C VAL A 37 -23.23 -16.05 4.78
N THR A 38 -23.88 -15.47 3.79
CA THR A 38 -24.50 -16.22 2.69
C THR A 38 -23.59 -16.18 1.47
N THR A 39 -23.68 -17.15 0.60
CA THR A 39 -22.87 -17.27 -0.62
C THR A 39 -23.03 -16.06 -1.58
N ASP A 40 -24.13 -15.32 -1.46
CA ASP A 40 -24.48 -14.19 -2.34
C ASP A 40 -24.19 -12.81 -1.69
N THR A 41 -23.33 -12.74 -0.70
CA THR A 41 -23.04 -11.47 -0.03
C THR A 41 -22.12 -10.60 -0.88
N SER A 42 -22.60 -9.44 -1.28
CA SER A 42 -21.78 -8.45 -2.01
C SER A 42 -20.87 -7.71 -1.04
N ILE A 43 -19.59 -7.64 -1.38
CA ILE A 43 -18.58 -6.87 -0.65
C ILE A 43 -18.47 -5.49 -1.29
N PHE A 44 -18.42 -4.43 -0.49
CA PHE A 44 -18.16 -3.09 -0.99
C PHE A 44 -16.79 -3.00 -1.64
N ALA A 45 -16.73 -2.36 -2.81
CA ALA A 45 -15.46 -2.11 -3.49
C ALA A 45 -14.55 -1.23 -2.62
N PRO A 46 -13.22 -1.46 -2.65
CA PRO A 46 -12.27 -0.60 -1.98
C PRO A 46 -12.39 0.85 -2.43
N LEU A 47 -12.21 1.79 -1.50
CA LEU A 47 -12.17 3.21 -1.83
C LEU A 47 -10.96 3.51 -2.72
N LYS A 48 -11.20 4.19 -3.83
CA LYS A 48 -10.15 4.70 -4.71
C LYS A 48 -9.86 6.15 -4.34
N PHE A 49 -8.63 6.42 -3.97
CA PHE A 49 -8.16 7.76 -3.68
C PHE A 49 -7.44 8.33 -4.91
N PRO A 50 -7.61 9.64 -5.21
CA PRO A 50 -6.96 10.26 -6.37
C PRO A 50 -5.46 10.46 -6.20
N GLY A 51 -4.95 10.43 -4.96
CA GLY A 51 -3.54 10.57 -4.65
C GLY A 51 -2.86 9.23 -4.42
N GLU A 52 -1.68 9.06 -4.99
CA GLU A 52 -0.82 7.91 -4.75
C GLU A 52 0.24 8.23 -3.69
N ALA A 53 0.66 7.21 -2.97
CA ALA A 53 1.76 7.31 -2.02
C ALA A 53 3.09 7.27 -2.77
N VAL A 54 3.71 8.42 -2.96
CA VAL A 54 4.97 8.58 -3.73
C VAL A 54 6.20 8.79 -2.87
N VAL A 55 6.03 9.35 -1.66
CA VAL A 55 7.12 9.59 -0.71
C VAL A 55 7.31 8.38 0.16
N LYS A 56 8.55 7.90 0.25
CA LYS A 56 8.95 6.77 1.08
C LYS A 56 9.83 7.25 2.22
N LEU A 57 9.56 6.78 3.43
CA LEU A 57 10.40 6.96 4.61
C LEU A 57 10.77 5.61 5.19
N ALA A 58 12.05 5.34 5.35
CA ALA A 58 12.52 4.21 6.14
C ALA A 58 12.54 4.61 7.62
N ILE A 59 12.03 3.72 8.47
CA ILE A 59 11.91 3.93 9.91
C ILE A 59 12.51 2.78 10.69
N GLU A 60 13.18 3.11 11.76
CA GLU A 60 13.77 2.18 12.71
C GLU A 60 13.45 2.61 14.15
N PRO A 61 13.20 1.70 15.09
CA PRO A 61 13.11 2.07 16.49
C PRO A 61 14.49 2.44 17.01
N LEU A 62 14.57 3.44 17.88
CA LEU A 62 15.86 3.77 18.56
C LEU A 62 16.34 2.62 19.42
N ASN A 63 15.41 1.93 20.06
CA ASN A 63 15.70 0.72 20.83
C ASN A 63 15.20 -0.51 20.08
N PRO A 64 16.07 -1.42 19.63
CA PRO A 64 15.68 -2.63 18.89
C PRO A 64 14.67 -3.51 19.63
N ALA A 65 14.65 -3.49 20.97
CA ALA A 65 13.68 -4.25 21.76
C ALA A 65 12.23 -3.77 21.57
N GLU A 66 12.03 -2.54 21.09
CA GLU A 66 10.72 -1.94 20.84
C GLU A 66 10.17 -2.19 19.42
N LEU A 67 10.91 -2.93 18.59
CA LEU A 67 10.49 -3.29 17.24
C LEU A 67 9.07 -3.89 17.16
N PRO A 68 8.69 -4.86 18.02
CA PRO A 68 7.32 -5.41 17.96
C PRO A 68 6.24 -4.35 18.23
N LYS A 69 6.51 -3.41 19.15
CA LYS A 69 5.61 -2.30 19.48
C LYS A 69 5.46 -1.31 18.31
N MET A 70 6.58 -1.00 17.65
CA MET A 70 6.57 -0.18 16.43
C MET A 70 5.77 -0.85 15.30
N VAL A 71 5.96 -2.14 15.07
CA VAL A 71 5.22 -2.89 14.03
C VAL A 71 3.73 -2.90 14.30
N GLU A 72 3.31 -3.06 15.55
CA GLU A 72 1.89 -2.97 15.91
C GLU A 72 1.35 -1.56 15.70
N GLY A 73 2.11 -0.51 16.03
CA GLY A 73 1.79 0.88 15.71
C GLY A 73 1.61 1.10 14.20
N LEU A 74 2.49 0.54 13.38
CA LEU A 74 2.39 0.62 11.91
C LEU A 74 1.12 -0.05 11.37
N ARG A 75 0.70 -1.18 11.94
CA ARG A 75 -0.57 -1.82 11.58
C ARG A 75 -1.77 -0.93 11.88
N ARG A 76 -1.77 -0.25 13.02
CA ARG A 76 -2.84 0.69 13.41
C ARG A 76 -2.85 1.91 12.51
N ILE A 77 -1.69 2.47 12.20
CA ILE A 77 -1.55 3.60 11.28
C ILE A 77 -2.04 3.26 9.88
N SER A 78 -1.69 2.10 9.35
CA SER A 78 -2.17 1.67 8.03
C SER A 78 -3.70 1.63 7.92
N LYS A 79 -4.41 1.42 9.04
CA LYS A 79 -5.88 1.49 9.10
C LYS A 79 -6.40 2.92 9.23
N ALA A 80 -5.71 3.76 10.01
CA ALA A 80 -6.11 5.15 10.27
C ALA A 80 -5.85 6.07 9.08
N TYR A 81 -4.79 5.81 8.34
CA TYR A 81 -4.35 6.59 7.17
C TYR A 81 -4.57 5.80 5.89
N PRO A 82 -5.71 5.98 5.19
CA PRO A 82 -6.12 5.09 4.09
C PRO A 82 -5.16 5.11 2.89
N ILE A 83 -4.51 6.24 2.60
CA ILE A 83 -3.57 6.37 1.48
C ILE A 83 -2.19 5.82 1.83
N SER A 84 -1.83 5.85 3.12
CA SER A 84 -0.55 5.32 3.58
C SER A 84 -0.47 3.82 3.37
N SER A 85 0.69 3.35 2.96
CA SER A 85 1.02 1.93 2.95
C SER A 85 2.34 1.68 3.68
N THR A 86 2.42 0.53 4.32
CA THR A 86 3.61 0.11 5.04
C THR A 86 4.10 -1.22 4.47
N LYS A 87 5.39 -1.35 4.27
CA LYS A 87 6.00 -2.60 3.81
C LYS A 87 7.37 -2.78 4.46
N VAL A 88 7.86 -4.00 4.39
CA VAL A 88 9.25 -4.33 4.73
C VAL A 88 9.99 -4.54 3.43
N GLU A 89 11.08 -3.82 3.22
CA GLU A 89 11.93 -3.98 2.05
C GLU A 89 12.80 -5.26 2.20
N GLU A 90 13.42 -5.70 1.12
CA GLU A 90 14.30 -6.88 1.13
C GLU A 90 15.51 -6.72 2.07
N SER A 91 15.93 -5.48 2.33
CA SER A 91 16.95 -5.13 3.32
C SER A 91 16.53 -5.40 4.77
N GLY A 92 15.24 -5.61 5.02
CA GLY A 92 14.66 -5.74 6.36
C GLY A 92 14.18 -4.42 6.97
N GLU A 93 14.35 -3.30 6.28
CA GLU A 93 13.89 -1.99 6.71
C GLU A 93 12.38 -1.85 6.62
N HIS A 94 11.78 -1.25 7.63
CA HIS A 94 10.38 -0.88 7.62
C HIS A 94 10.20 0.44 6.89
N VAL A 95 9.42 0.42 5.80
CA VAL A 95 9.16 1.59 4.97
C VAL A 95 7.71 1.98 5.07
N VAL A 96 7.47 3.27 5.25
CA VAL A 96 6.15 3.90 5.21
C VAL A 96 6.07 4.79 3.98
N MET A 97 4.98 4.68 3.26
CA MET A 97 4.72 5.47 2.06
C MET A 97 3.54 6.40 2.26
N GLY A 98 3.66 7.61 1.76
CA GLY A 98 2.61 8.63 1.82
C GLY A 98 2.65 9.59 0.65
N THR A 99 1.70 10.51 0.61
CA THR A 99 1.48 11.42 -0.52
C THR A 99 2.41 12.64 -0.54
N GLY A 100 2.99 13.01 0.59
CA GLY A 100 3.85 14.19 0.70
C GLY A 100 4.43 14.38 2.09
N GLU A 101 5.33 15.35 2.25
CA GLU A 101 6.05 15.60 3.51
C GLU A 101 5.11 15.88 4.68
N LEU A 102 4.19 16.82 4.53
CA LEU A 102 3.26 17.18 5.61
C LEU A 102 2.41 15.99 6.06
N TYR A 103 1.97 15.17 5.11
CA TYR A 103 1.23 13.95 5.42
C TYR A 103 2.09 12.97 6.22
N MET A 104 3.36 12.83 5.83
CA MET A 104 4.30 11.96 6.52
C MET A 104 4.65 12.48 7.91
N ASP A 105 4.78 13.78 8.10
CA ASP A 105 5.03 14.40 9.41
C ASP A 105 3.86 14.13 10.38
N CYS A 106 2.63 14.32 9.92
CA CYS A 106 1.44 13.99 10.71
C CYS A 106 1.41 12.51 11.09
N LEU A 107 1.70 11.63 10.14
CA LEU A 107 1.73 10.19 10.34
C LEU A 107 2.82 9.79 11.35
N MET A 108 4.02 10.36 11.23
CA MET A 108 5.13 10.10 12.16
C MET A 108 4.85 10.64 13.57
N HIS A 109 4.22 11.80 13.66
CA HIS A 109 3.77 12.34 14.94
C HIS A 109 2.78 11.40 15.63
N ASP A 110 1.79 10.93 14.90
CA ASP A 110 0.78 10.01 15.43
C ASP A 110 1.36 8.63 15.75
N LEU A 111 2.33 8.16 14.97
CA LEU A 111 3.05 6.92 15.28
C LEU A 111 3.72 7.01 16.64
N ARG A 112 4.44 8.10 16.90
CA ARG A 112 5.18 8.29 18.14
C ARG A 112 4.27 8.46 19.36
N HIS A 113 3.23 9.28 19.23
CA HIS A 113 2.47 9.77 20.40
C HIS A 113 1.11 9.09 20.60
N VAL A 114 0.53 8.49 19.56
CA VAL A 114 -0.83 7.94 19.64
C VAL A 114 -0.85 6.41 19.49
N TYR A 115 -0.10 5.86 18.53
CA TYR A 115 -0.26 4.46 18.16
C TYR A 115 0.80 3.53 18.74
N SER A 116 2.03 3.96 18.90
CA SER A 116 3.10 3.09 19.38
C SER A 116 3.78 3.56 20.66
N ASP A 117 3.79 4.86 20.95
CA ASP A 117 4.54 5.43 22.05
C ASP A 117 6.00 4.92 22.08
N VAL A 118 6.65 5.04 20.90
CA VAL A 118 8.02 4.57 20.63
C VAL A 118 8.78 5.67 19.91
N GLU A 119 9.98 5.95 20.37
CA GLU A 119 10.91 6.83 19.67
C GLU A 119 11.45 6.12 18.42
N VAL A 120 11.23 6.72 17.25
CA VAL A 120 11.65 6.19 15.97
C VAL A 120 12.63 7.13 15.28
N LYS A 121 13.69 6.56 14.75
CA LYS A 121 14.60 7.21 13.82
C LYS A 121 13.99 7.17 12.42
N ILE A 122 14.03 8.29 11.75
CA ILE A 122 13.50 8.48 10.39
C ILE A 122 14.70 8.73 9.47
N ALA A 123 14.76 8.01 8.36
CA ALA A 123 15.70 8.30 7.29
C ALA A 123 15.19 9.45 6.40
N ASP A 124 16.06 9.97 5.57
CA ASP A 124 15.70 11.01 4.61
C ASP A 124 14.60 10.50 3.65
N PRO A 125 13.63 11.35 3.30
CA PRO A 125 12.54 10.96 2.41
C PRO A 125 13.06 10.68 1.00
N ILE A 126 12.62 9.56 0.44
CA ILE A 126 12.95 9.14 -0.92
C ILE A 126 11.68 9.18 -1.76
N VAL A 127 11.75 9.80 -2.93
CA VAL A 127 10.68 9.79 -3.92
C VAL A 127 10.99 8.73 -4.97
N ALA A 128 10.03 7.87 -5.25
CA ALA A 128 10.16 6.90 -6.34
C ALA A 128 9.92 7.60 -7.68
N PHE A 129 10.92 7.55 -8.55
CA PHE A 129 10.79 8.00 -9.92
C PHE A 129 10.30 6.85 -10.80
N ARG A 130 9.50 7.18 -11.80
CA ARG A 130 9.18 6.28 -12.92
C ARG A 130 10.10 6.60 -14.06
N GLU A 131 10.71 5.59 -14.61
CA GLU A 131 11.67 5.71 -15.70
C GLU A 131 11.13 5.01 -16.96
N THR A 132 11.43 5.56 -18.11
CA THR A 132 11.11 4.95 -19.40
C THR A 132 12.30 5.13 -20.34
N VAL A 133 12.33 4.33 -21.40
CA VAL A 133 13.29 4.48 -22.48
C VAL A 133 12.67 5.33 -23.61
N ILE A 134 13.49 6.14 -24.25
CA ILE A 134 13.06 7.03 -25.35
C ILE A 134 13.20 6.32 -26.69
N GLU A 135 14.23 5.47 -26.83
CA GLU A 135 14.58 4.78 -28.07
C GLU A 135 14.84 3.30 -27.80
N THR A 136 14.70 2.48 -28.81
CA THR A 136 15.05 1.06 -28.73
C THR A 136 16.55 0.90 -28.46
N SER A 137 16.88 -0.01 -27.53
CA SER A 137 18.28 -0.26 -27.19
C SER A 137 19.10 -0.73 -28.41
N SER A 138 20.24 -0.12 -28.61
CA SER A 138 21.16 -0.47 -29.72
C SER A 138 21.81 -1.85 -29.55
N LEU A 139 21.91 -2.32 -28.32
CA LEU A 139 22.53 -3.59 -27.95
C LEU A 139 21.53 -4.52 -27.27
N LYS A 140 21.64 -5.81 -27.58
CA LYS A 140 20.94 -6.87 -26.84
C LYS A 140 21.70 -7.15 -25.55
N CYS A 141 21.04 -6.91 -24.42
CA CYS A 141 21.59 -7.26 -23.11
C CYS A 141 21.27 -8.72 -22.80
N PHE A 142 22.20 -9.43 -22.20
CA PHE A 142 21.95 -10.80 -21.76
C PHE A 142 22.51 -11.05 -20.37
N ALA A 143 21.86 -11.96 -19.66
CA ALA A 143 22.34 -12.49 -18.40
C ALA A 143 22.21 -14.02 -18.39
N GLU A 144 23.17 -14.69 -17.79
CA GLU A 144 23.20 -16.13 -17.66
C GLU A 144 23.19 -16.52 -16.19
N THR A 145 22.49 -17.61 -15.85
CA THR A 145 22.55 -18.19 -14.51
C THR A 145 23.95 -18.75 -14.23
N ALA A 146 24.33 -18.85 -12.94
CA ALA A 146 25.64 -19.34 -12.55
C ALA A 146 25.95 -20.77 -13.09
N ASN A 147 24.93 -21.60 -13.26
CA ASN A 147 25.03 -22.95 -13.83
C ASN A 147 25.00 -22.97 -15.37
N LYS A 148 24.93 -21.82 -16.04
CA LYS A 148 24.88 -21.61 -17.50
C LYS A 148 23.77 -22.37 -18.24
N ARG A 149 22.73 -22.81 -17.50
CA ARG A 149 21.60 -23.54 -18.10
C ARG A 149 20.52 -22.63 -18.65
N ASN A 150 20.41 -21.42 -18.13
CA ASN A 150 19.41 -20.45 -18.56
C ASN A 150 20.11 -19.16 -19.00
N LYS A 151 19.66 -18.63 -20.11
CA LYS A 151 20.11 -17.34 -20.66
C LYS A 151 18.91 -16.50 -21.01
N LEU A 152 18.84 -15.30 -20.44
CA LEU A 152 17.84 -14.29 -20.79
C LEU A 152 18.48 -13.24 -21.68
N THR A 153 17.88 -12.97 -22.81
CA THR A 153 18.31 -11.91 -23.72
C THR A 153 17.17 -10.91 -23.87
N MET A 154 17.46 -9.64 -23.65
CA MET A 154 16.48 -8.58 -23.63
C MET A 154 16.87 -7.42 -24.54
N ILE A 155 15.87 -6.74 -25.08
CA ILE A 155 15.94 -5.45 -25.75
C ILE A 155 14.95 -4.54 -25.02
N ALA A 156 15.33 -3.30 -24.73
CA ALA A 156 14.43 -2.30 -24.20
C ALA A 156 13.83 -1.49 -25.35
N GLU A 157 12.53 -1.34 -25.34
CA GLU A 157 11.79 -0.55 -26.33
C GLU A 157 10.86 0.43 -25.61
N PRO A 158 10.57 1.62 -26.19
CA PRO A 158 9.57 2.51 -25.65
C PRO A 158 8.20 1.81 -25.60
N MET A 159 7.45 2.06 -24.52
CA MET A 159 6.09 1.58 -24.41
C MET A 159 5.17 2.39 -25.33
N ASP A 160 4.16 1.76 -25.92
CA ASP A 160 3.16 2.43 -26.77
C ASP A 160 2.47 3.57 -26.01
N GLU A 161 2.23 4.67 -26.70
CA GLU A 161 1.58 5.85 -26.15
C GLU A 161 0.19 5.49 -25.59
N GLY A 162 -0.06 5.94 -24.37
CA GLY A 162 -1.33 5.72 -23.68
C GLY A 162 -1.53 4.33 -23.07
N LEU A 163 -0.63 3.36 -23.29
CA LEU A 163 -0.73 2.04 -22.67
C LEU A 163 -0.54 2.10 -21.16
N ALA A 164 0.46 2.86 -20.70
CA ALA A 164 0.72 3.07 -19.28
C ALA A 164 -0.51 3.69 -18.57
N GLU A 165 -1.13 4.70 -19.17
CA GLU A 165 -2.33 5.34 -18.64
C GLU A 165 -3.52 4.37 -18.56
N GLN A 166 -3.69 3.49 -19.55
CA GLN A 166 -4.75 2.49 -19.56
C GLN A 166 -4.56 1.45 -18.46
N LEU A 167 -3.32 1.06 -18.17
CA LEU A 167 -2.97 0.17 -17.07
C LEU A 167 -3.22 0.84 -15.72
N GLU A 168 -2.81 2.09 -15.55
CA GLU A 168 -3.00 2.86 -14.31
C GLU A 168 -4.48 3.14 -14.02
N LEU A 169 -5.25 3.49 -15.03
CA LEU A 169 -6.70 3.68 -14.91
C LEU A 169 -7.46 2.36 -14.67
N GLY A 170 -6.79 1.23 -14.72
CA GLY A 170 -7.39 -0.09 -14.55
C GLY A 170 -8.36 -0.47 -15.67
N LYS A 171 -8.25 0.15 -16.85
CA LYS A 171 -8.99 -0.26 -18.06
C LYS A 171 -8.48 -1.61 -18.55
N ILE A 172 -7.18 -1.83 -18.41
CA ILE A 172 -6.51 -3.09 -18.71
C ILE A 172 -6.14 -3.74 -17.36
N LYS A 173 -6.79 -4.85 -17.04
CA LYS A 173 -6.53 -5.60 -15.81
C LYS A 173 -5.78 -6.88 -16.16
N LEU A 174 -4.47 -6.83 -16.14
CA LEU A 174 -3.61 -7.97 -16.47
C LEU A 174 -3.83 -9.17 -15.56
N LEU A 175 -4.19 -8.94 -14.29
CA LEU A 175 -4.46 -10.01 -13.31
C LEU A 175 -5.68 -10.87 -13.69
N ASP A 176 -6.60 -10.34 -14.47
CA ASP A 176 -7.81 -11.05 -14.89
C ASP A 176 -7.60 -11.79 -16.24
N TRP A 177 -6.38 -11.75 -16.79
CA TRP A 177 -6.06 -12.30 -18.09
C TRP A 177 -5.30 -13.63 -17.99
N ASP A 178 -5.64 -14.57 -18.88
CA ASP A 178 -4.86 -15.77 -19.05
C ASP A 178 -3.49 -15.45 -19.69
N GLU A 179 -2.46 -16.23 -19.39
CA GLU A 179 -1.10 -16.09 -19.95
C GLU A 179 -1.09 -15.95 -21.47
N LYS A 180 -1.96 -16.71 -22.17
CA LYS A 180 -2.08 -16.67 -23.63
C LYS A 180 -2.64 -15.34 -24.13
N LYS A 181 -3.56 -14.73 -23.37
CA LYS A 181 -4.13 -13.42 -23.72
C LYS A 181 -3.12 -12.32 -23.48
N THR A 182 -2.39 -12.38 -22.38
CA THR A 182 -1.32 -11.43 -22.06
C THR A 182 -0.21 -11.49 -23.12
N SER A 183 0.26 -12.68 -23.47
CA SER A 183 1.31 -12.87 -24.49
C SER A 183 0.92 -12.46 -25.91
N ARG A 184 -0.37 -12.33 -26.22
CA ARG A 184 -0.83 -11.84 -27.51
C ARG A 184 -1.02 -10.32 -27.54
N PHE A 185 -1.15 -9.73 -26.37
CA PHE A 185 -1.36 -8.29 -26.24
C PHE A 185 -0.04 -7.53 -26.25
N PHE A 186 0.99 -8.10 -25.63
CA PHE A 186 2.37 -7.64 -25.65
C PHE A 186 3.21 -8.48 -26.63
#